data_5a8d00c8180216a9d6d74f9a2b3cdd6f
#
_entry.id   5a8d00c8180216a9d6d74f9a2b3cdd6f
#
_cell.length_a   1.000
_cell.length_b   1.000
_cell.length_c   1.000
_cell.angle_alpha   90.00
_cell.angle_beta   90.00
_cell.angle_gamma   90.00
#
_symmetry.space_group_name_H-M   'P 1'
#
loop_
_entity.id
_entity.type
_entity.pdbx_description
1 polymer ?
#
loop_
_entity_poly.entity_id
_entity_poly.type
_entity_poly.pdbx_seq_one_letter_code
_entity_poly.pdbx_strand_id
1 'polypeptide(L)'
;TTSLDKELEMIDVNIKAVHILTKKFLPDMIARNEGYILNVASVAGLMPAGPYMATYYATKAYVTSFTSAIAEELEEKKSNVYVGSLCPGPVDTEFNQVADVKFNLKGITSEYCVNYALDKMYKRKKIIVPTMLLKGALFSSKLAPRNLVVRLTSRQQKKKQG
;
A
#
# COMPACT_ATOMS: atom_id res chain seq x y z
N THR A 1 0.20 -16.18 16.52
CA THR A 1 -0.93 -15.48 15.85
C THR A 1 -1.14 -14.13 16.51
N THR A 2 -1.35 -13.08 15.73
CA THR A 2 -1.66 -11.75 16.24
C THR A 2 -2.97 -11.80 17.03
N SER A 3 -3.08 -11.07 18.15
CA SER A 3 -4.34 -11.03 18.92
C SER A 3 -5.43 -10.31 18.13
N LEU A 4 -6.70 -10.65 18.40
CA LEU A 4 -7.85 -10.01 17.78
C LEU A 4 -7.84 -8.50 17.97
N ASP A 5 -7.50 -8.01 19.17
CA ASP A 5 -7.46 -6.58 19.47
C ASP A 5 -6.47 -5.83 18.59
N LYS A 6 -5.25 -6.38 18.39
CA LYS A 6 -4.25 -5.80 17.48
C LYS A 6 -4.70 -5.82 16.03
N GLU A 7 -5.44 -6.83 15.60
CA GLU A 7 -5.99 -6.89 14.25
C GLU A 7 -7.10 -5.86 14.05
N LEU A 8 -7.97 -5.67 15.04
CA LEU A 8 -9.01 -4.64 15.01
C LEU A 8 -8.41 -3.23 15.00
N GLU A 9 -7.39 -2.96 15.83
CA GLU A 9 -6.66 -1.70 15.81
C GLU A 9 -6.02 -1.44 14.44
N MET A 10 -5.42 -2.47 13.83
CA MET A 10 -4.86 -2.37 12.47
C MET A 10 -5.94 -2.01 11.43
N ILE A 11 -7.14 -2.58 11.53
CA ILE A 11 -8.28 -2.26 10.66
C ILE A 11 -8.70 -0.80 10.88
N ASP A 12 -8.80 -0.36 12.11
CA ASP A 12 -9.18 1.02 12.43
C ASP A 12 -8.18 2.04 11.86
N VAL A 13 -6.90 1.81 12.04
CA VAL A 13 -5.84 2.71 11.54
C VAL A 13 -5.70 2.60 10.01
N ASN A 14 -5.58 1.40 9.47
CA ASN A 14 -5.26 1.24 8.05
C ASN A 14 -6.48 1.41 7.12
N ILE A 15 -7.69 1.14 7.59
CA ILE A 15 -8.91 1.23 6.77
C ILE A 15 -9.74 2.43 7.18
N LYS A 16 -10.27 2.44 8.42
CA LYS A 16 -11.24 3.47 8.83
C LYS A 16 -10.64 4.86 8.77
N ALA A 17 -9.44 5.08 9.32
CA ALA A 17 -8.82 6.38 9.31
C ALA A 17 -8.54 6.86 7.87
N VAL A 18 -7.96 6.02 7.02
CA VAL A 18 -7.67 6.35 5.62
C VAL A 18 -8.97 6.66 4.86
N HIS A 19 -10.01 5.85 5.04
CA HIS A 19 -11.31 6.06 4.40
C HIS A 19 -11.93 7.38 4.83
N ILE A 20 -12.04 7.63 6.14
CA ILE A 20 -12.65 8.84 6.71
C ILE A 20 -11.90 10.09 6.24
N LEU A 21 -10.58 10.13 6.36
CA LEU A 21 -9.78 11.29 5.95
C LEU A 21 -9.89 11.55 4.45
N THR A 22 -9.79 10.51 3.61
CA THR A 22 -9.96 10.66 2.16
C THR A 22 -11.34 11.23 1.83
N LYS A 23 -12.40 10.66 2.39
CA LYS A 23 -13.79 11.10 2.15
C LYS A 23 -14.08 12.50 2.70
N LYS A 24 -13.40 12.89 3.78
CA LYS A 24 -13.58 14.20 4.41
C LYS A 24 -12.91 15.32 3.62
N PHE A 25 -11.69 15.10 3.09
CA PHE A 25 -10.94 16.15 2.40
C PHE A 25 -11.22 16.22 0.90
N LEU A 26 -11.61 15.11 0.27
CA LEU A 26 -11.81 15.01 -1.16
C LEU A 26 -12.88 15.97 -1.71
N PRO A 27 -14.06 16.18 -1.08
CA PRO A 27 -15.09 17.08 -1.59
C PRO A 27 -14.61 18.52 -1.77
N ASP A 28 -13.89 19.05 -0.78
CA ASP A 28 -13.36 20.43 -0.83
C ASP A 28 -12.28 20.58 -1.92
N MET A 29 -11.45 19.53 -2.11
CA MET A 29 -10.48 19.52 -3.21
C MET A 29 -11.17 19.48 -4.57
N ILE A 30 -12.23 18.68 -4.71
CA ILE A 30 -13.02 18.63 -5.96
C ILE A 30 -13.68 19.98 -6.22
N ALA A 31 -14.27 20.64 -5.22
CA ALA A 31 -14.94 21.92 -5.37
C ALA A 31 -14.01 23.03 -5.87
N ARG A 32 -12.75 23.07 -5.38
CA ARG A 32 -11.74 24.03 -5.87
C ARG A 32 -10.93 23.50 -7.07
N ASN A 33 -11.19 22.25 -7.50
CA ASN A 33 -10.50 21.55 -8.58
C ASN A 33 -8.95 21.50 -8.41
N GLU A 34 -8.49 21.41 -7.17
CA GLU A 34 -7.07 21.38 -6.80
C GLU A 34 -6.86 20.60 -5.51
N GLY A 35 -5.85 19.73 -5.49
CA GLY A 35 -5.45 19.00 -4.29
C GLY A 35 -4.71 17.71 -4.60
N TYR A 36 -4.03 17.18 -3.56
CA TYR A 36 -3.26 15.96 -3.61
C TYR A 36 -3.56 15.10 -2.40
N ILE A 37 -3.96 13.85 -2.65
CA ILE A 37 -4.09 12.81 -1.62
C ILE A 37 -3.17 11.66 -2.00
N LEU A 38 -2.21 11.33 -1.13
CA LEU A 38 -1.35 10.17 -1.28
C LEU A 38 -1.59 9.21 -0.11
N ASN A 39 -2.34 8.15 -0.36
CA ASN A 39 -2.61 7.12 0.63
C ASN A 39 -1.44 6.13 0.73
N VAL A 40 -1.00 5.84 1.96
CA VAL A 40 0.11 4.91 2.19
C VAL A 40 -0.41 3.49 2.33
N ALA A 41 -0.30 2.73 1.24
CA ALA A 41 -0.59 1.30 1.19
C ALA A 41 0.66 0.45 1.47
N SER A 42 0.94 -0.55 0.66
CA SER A 42 2.12 -1.43 0.67
C SER A 42 2.12 -2.28 -0.61
N VAL A 43 3.27 -2.85 -0.98
CA VAL A 43 3.33 -3.94 -1.96
C VAL A 43 2.45 -5.13 -1.54
N ALA A 44 2.21 -5.31 -0.24
CA ALA A 44 1.28 -6.32 0.27
C ALA A 44 -0.15 -6.12 -0.27
N GLY A 45 -0.57 -4.87 -0.51
CA GLY A 45 -1.87 -4.54 -1.10
C GLY A 45 -2.00 -4.83 -2.59
N LEU A 46 -0.88 -5.12 -3.26
CA LEU A 46 -0.83 -5.49 -4.68
C LEU A 46 -0.68 -7.01 -4.90
N MET A 47 -0.51 -7.77 -3.80
CA MET A 47 -0.37 -9.22 -3.80
C MET A 47 -1.71 -9.91 -3.55
N PRO A 48 -1.93 -11.14 -4.06
CA PRO A 48 -3.22 -11.83 -3.97
C PRO A 48 -3.60 -12.25 -2.54
N ALA A 49 -2.62 -12.52 -1.67
CA ALA A 49 -2.82 -12.84 -0.24
C ALA A 49 -1.47 -12.91 0.49
N GLY A 50 -1.50 -12.76 1.81
CA GLY A 50 -0.33 -12.93 2.68
C GLY A 50 -0.61 -13.86 3.86
N PRO A 51 -0.39 -15.19 3.70
CA PRO A 51 -0.48 -16.12 4.83
C PRO A 51 0.39 -15.64 5.99
N TYR A 52 -0.08 -15.83 7.23
CA TYR A 52 0.50 -15.36 8.50
C TYR A 52 0.47 -13.84 8.73
N MET A 53 -0.01 -13.06 7.74
CA MET A 53 -0.23 -11.62 7.82
C MET A 53 -1.54 -11.23 7.12
N ALA A 54 -2.56 -12.06 7.26
CA ALA A 54 -3.81 -11.96 6.49
C ALA A 54 -4.46 -10.59 6.62
N THR A 55 -4.66 -10.12 7.86
CA THR A 55 -5.28 -8.81 8.15
C THR A 55 -4.47 -7.65 7.55
N TYR A 56 -3.14 -7.68 7.69
CA TYR A 56 -2.29 -6.64 7.11
C TYR A 56 -2.44 -6.57 5.57
N TYR A 57 -2.34 -7.72 4.88
CA TYR A 57 -2.48 -7.76 3.42
C TYR A 57 -3.88 -7.28 2.98
N ALA A 58 -4.92 -7.73 3.69
CA ALA A 58 -6.29 -7.32 3.41
C ALA A 58 -6.51 -5.80 3.60
N THR A 59 -5.99 -5.23 4.70
CA THR A 59 -6.10 -3.78 4.94
C THR A 59 -5.36 -2.96 3.87
N LYS A 60 -4.17 -3.40 3.45
CA LYS A 60 -3.40 -2.71 2.40
C LYS A 60 -4.01 -2.89 1.00
N ALA A 61 -4.65 -4.03 0.73
CA ALA A 61 -5.43 -4.24 -0.49
C ALA A 61 -6.65 -3.32 -0.54
N TYR A 62 -7.35 -3.15 0.60
CA TYR A 62 -8.42 -2.16 0.71
C TYR A 62 -7.94 -0.76 0.30
N VAL A 63 -6.85 -0.27 0.91
CA VAL A 63 -6.30 1.06 0.61
C VAL A 63 -5.96 1.21 -0.86
N THR A 64 -5.31 0.21 -1.46
CA THR A 64 -4.92 0.24 -2.87
C THR A 64 -6.13 0.28 -3.79
N SER A 65 -7.13 -0.59 -3.54
CA SER A 65 -8.34 -0.69 -4.35
C SER A 65 -9.20 0.58 -4.24
N PHE A 66 -9.45 1.03 -3.00
CA PHE A 66 -10.21 2.25 -2.71
C PHE A 66 -9.59 3.49 -3.39
N THR A 67 -8.27 3.65 -3.23
CA THR A 67 -7.54 4.77 -3.84
C THR A 67 -7.57 4.72 -5.37
N SER A 68 -7.42 3.54 -5.95
CA SER A 68 -7.42 3.37 -7.42
C SER A 68 -8.79 3.68 -8.03
N ALA A 69 -9.87 3.26 -7.36
CA ALA A 69 -11.24 3.58 -7.81
C ALA A 69 -11.50 5.09 -7.84
N ILE A 70 -11.17 5.78 -6.73
CA ILE A 70 -11.33 7.24 -6.66
C ILE A 70 -10.47 7.95 -7.71
N ALA A 71 -9.22 7.51 -7.91
CA ALA A 71 -8.33 8.09 -8.92
C ALA A 71 -8.90 7.96 -10.34
N GLU A 72 -9.55 6.84 -10.66
CA GLU A 72 -10.21 6.64 -11.96
C GLU A 72 -11.44 7.53 -12.12
N GLU A 73 -12.31 7.59 -11.10
CA GLU A 73 -13.49 8.47 -11.11
C GLU A 73 -13.12 9.95 -11.32
N LEU A 74 -12.00 10.40 -10.73
CA LEU A 74 -11.50 11.77 -10.90
C LEU A 74 -10.96 12.02 -12.32
N GLU A 75 -10.27 11.02 -12.91
CA GLU A 75 -9.76 11.10 -14.27
C GLU A 75 -10.91 11.16 -15.30
N GLU A 76 -11.94 10.31 -15.15
CA GLU A 76 -13.14 10.33 -15.97
C GLU A 76 -13.84 11.69 -15.93
N LYS A 77 -13.86 12.34 -14.76
CA LYS A 77 -14.42 13.69 -14.56
C LYS A 77 -13.48 14.82 -14.99
N LYS A 78 -12.29 14.49 -15.51
CA LYS A 78 -11.24 15.46 -15.90
C LYS A 78 -10.86 16.41 -14.75
N SER A 79 -10.88 15.93 -13.50
CA SER A 79 -10.52 16.71 -12.33
C SER A 79 -9.00 16.91 -12.23
N ASN A 80 -8.59 18.10 -11.79
CA ASN A 80 -7.19 18.38 -11.46
C ASN A 80 -6.76 17.83 -10.10
N VAL A 81 -7.68 17.29 -9.31
CA VAL A 81 -7.34 16.62 -8.03
C VAL A 81 -6.57 15.32 -8.30
N TYR A 82 -5.48 15.14 -7.57
CA TYR A 82 -4.71 13.89 -7.60
C TYR A 82 -5.07 13.02 -6.41
N VAL A 83 -5.31 11.75 -6.66
CA VAL A 83 -5.40 10.72 -5.63
C VAL A 83 -4.55 9.52 -6.08
N GLY A 84 -3.65 9.07 -5.22
CA GLY A 84 -2.77 7.95 -5.53
C GLY A 84 -2.36 7.15 -4.31
N SER A 85 -1.78 5.98 -4.52
CA SER A 85 -1.30 5.10 -3.47
C SER A 85 0.21 4.88 -3.54
N LEU A 86 0.89 5.09 -2.42
CA LEU A 86 2.27 4.67 -2.21
C LEU A 86 2.27 3.22 -1.72
N CYS A 87 2.92 2.35 -2.48
CA CYS A 87 3.01 0.91 -2.22
C CYS A 87 4.48 0.51 -2.00
N PRO A 88 5.10 0.86 -0.87
CA PRO A 88 6.47 0.51 -0.59
C PRO A 88 6.61 -0.97 -0.23
N GLY A 89 7.82 -1.51 -0.44
CA GLY A 89 8.30 -2.69 0.23
C GLY A 89 8.85 -2.35 1.62
N PRO A 90 9.82 -3.12 2.14
CA PRO A 90 10.47 -2.80 3.40
C PRO A 90 11.13 -1.40 3.34
N VAL A 91 10.82 -0.58 4.35
CA VAL A 91 11.44 0.73 4.58
C VAL A 91 12.06 0.69 5.97
N ASP A 92 13.26 1.23 6.11
CA ASP A 92 13.93 1.34 7.40
C ASP A 92 13.26 2.39 8.26
N THR A 93 12.35 1.93 9.12
CA THR A 93 11.56 2.72 10.06
C THR A 93 11.30 1.90 11.32
N GLU A 94 10.80 2.53 12.37
CA GLU A 94 10.37 1.87 13.59
C GLU A 94 9.22 0.86 13.38
N PHE A 95 8.54 0.91 12.24
CA PHE A 95 7.46 -0.02 11.89
C PHE A 95 7.90 -1.49 12.01
N ASN A 96 9.14 -1.81 11.65
CA ASN A 96 9.67 -3.17 11.72
C ASN A 96 9.71 -3.68 13.17
N GLN A 97 9.95 -2.80 14.13
CA GLN A 97 9.97 -3.11 15.57
C GLN A 97 8.54 -3.26 16.11
N VAL A 98 7.64 -2.34 15.74
CA VAL A 98 6.24 -2.35 16.20
C VAL A 98 5.47 -3.54 15.63
N ALA A 99 5.73 -3.91 14.38
CA ALA A 99 5.07 -5.03 13.71
C ALA A 99 5.70 -6.39 14.01
N ASP A 100 6.80 -6.43 14.78
CA ASP A 100 7.60 -7.62 15.09
C ASP A 100 7.93 -8.45 13.83
N VAL A 101 8.39 -7.76 12.78
CA VAL A 101 8.68 -8.36 11.47
C VAL A 101 10.14 -8.15 11.10
N LYS A 102 10.87 -9.27 10.89
CA LYS A 102 12.21 -9.23 10.30
C LYS A 102 12.12 -9.38 8.79
N PHE A 103 12.56 -8.38 8.05
CA PHE A 103 12.64 -8.46 6.59
C PHE A 103 13.99 -9.00 6.14
N ASN A 104 13.98 -10.07 5.32
CA ASN A 104 15.19 -10.60 4.68
C ASN A 104 15.67 -9.74 3.50
N LEU A 105 14.87 -8.80 3.03
CA LEU A 105 15.24 -7.82 2.01
C LEU A 105 15.72 -6.57 2.71
N LYS A 106 16.88 -6.06 2.29
CA LYS A 106 17.36 -4.75 2.75
C LYS A 106 16.31 -3.69 2.43
N GLY A 107 15.86 -2.99 3.45
CA GLY A 107 14.94 -1.86 3.32
C GLY A 107 15.55 -0.70 2.52
N ILE A 108 14.70 0.13 1.95
CA ILE A 108 15.11 1.45 1.47
C ILE A 108 15.02 2.45 2.62
N THR A 109 15.79 3.53 2.56
CA THR A 109 15.67 4.60 3.57
C THR A 109 14.32 5.30 3.45
N SER A 110 13.80 5.80 4.56
CA SER A 110 12.57 6.59 4.59
C SER A 110 12.68 7.83 3.71
N GLU A 111 13.83 8.50 3.72
CA GLU A 111 14.10 9.66 2.89
C GLU A 111 13.99 9.34 1.39
N TYR A 112 14.65 8.27 0.92
CA TYR A 112 14.52 7.82 -0.48
C TYR A 112 13.05 7.50 -0.83
N CYS A 113 12.35 6.80 0.06
CA CYS A 113 10.95 6.43 -0.15
C CYS A 113 10.07 7.67 -0.35
N VAL A 114 10.21 8.66 0.51
CA VAL A 114 9.43 9.91 0.47
C VAL A 114 9.75 10.73 -0.77
N ASN A 115 11.03 10.97 -1.05
CA ASN A 115 11.44 11.75 -2.23
C ASN A 115 10.96 11.10 -3.53
N TYR A 116 11.09 9.77 -3.63
CA TYR A 116 10.56 9.03 -4.78
C TYR A 116 9.04 9.14 -4.88
N ALA A 117 8.33 9.04 -3.75
CA ALA A 117 6.88 9.13 -3.72
C ALA A 117 6.38 10.49 -4.19
N LEU A 118 6.98 11.58 -3.70
CA LEU A 118 6.64 12.96 -4.09
C LEU A 118 6.92 13.21 -5.58
N ASP A 119 8.09 12.79 -6.09
CA ASP A 119 8.38 12.89 -7.54
C ASP A 119 7.30 12.21 -8.40
N LYS A 120 6.89 11.00 -8.01
CA LYS A 120 5.87 10.26 -8.76
C LYS A 120 4.46 10.81 -8.56
N MET A 121 4.15 11.32 -7.39
CA MET A 121 2.90 12.03 -7.09
C MET A 121 2.72 13.26 -7.98
N TYR A 122 3.74 14.11 -8.07
CA TYR A 122 3.71 15.29 -8.94
C TYR A 122 3.66 14.92 -10.44
N LYS A 123 4.18 13.75 -10.82
CA LYS A 123 4.02 13.15 -12.16
C LYS A 123 2.69 12.38 -12.31
N ARG A 124 1.78 12.52 -11.36
CA ARG A 124 0.40 11.97 -11.35
C ARG A 124 0.34 10.44 -11.52
N LYS A 125 1.34 9.70 -10.99
CA LYS A 125 1.31 8.22 -11.01
C LYS A 125 0.35 7.70 -9.95
N LYS A 126 -0.71 6.98 -10.36
CA LYS A 126 -1.77 6.44 -9.47
C LYS A 126 -1.25 5.42 -8.46
N ILE A 127 -0.33 4.54 -8.88
CA ILE A 127 0.32 3.52 -8.03
C ILE A 127 1.83 3.75 -8.04
N ILE A 128 2.40 3.97 -6.86
CA ILE A 128 3.82 4.29 -6.69
C ILE A 128 4.51 3.15 -5.94
N VAL A 129 5.40 2.44 -6.62
CA VAL A 129 6.27 1.40 -6.03
C VAL A 129 7.70 1.90 -6.11
N PRO A 130 8.40 2.16 -4.99
CA PRO A 130 9.70 2.85 -5.00
C PRO A 130 10.85 2.06 -5.62
N THR A 131 10.79 0.72 -5.65
CA THR A 131 11.92 -0.11 -6.11
C THR A 131 11.60 -0.87 -7.40
N MET A 132 12.54 -0.89 -8.34
CA MET A 132 12.40 -1.60 -9.62
C MET A 132 12.30 -3.12 -9.42
N LEU A 133 13.05 -3.67 -8.45
CA LEU A 133 12.99 -5.09 -8.10
C LEU A 133 11.55 -5.53 -7.75
N LEU A 134 10.87 -4.74 -6.90
CA LEU A 134 9.50 -5.06 -6.50
C LEU A 134 8.50 -4.86 -7.66
N LYS A 135 8.73 -3.89 -8.55
CA LYS A 135 7.91 -3.75 -9.76
C LYS A 135 7.99 -4.99 -10.63
N GLY A 136 9.19 -5.52 -10.86
CA GLY A 136 9.40 -6.76 -11.61
C GLY A 136 8.73 -7.97 -10.94
N ALA A 137 8.90 -8.11 -9.60
CA ALA A 137 8.27 -9.17 -8.84
C ALA A 137 6.73 -9.10 -8.89
N LEU A 138 6.15 -7.90 -8.76
CA LEU A 138 4.71 -7.69 -8.87
C LEU A 138 4.20 -7.97 -10.29
N PHE A 139 4.93 -7.58 -11.32
CA PHE A 139 4.58 -7.90 -12.70
C PHE A 139 4.57 -9.41 -12.92
N SER A 140 5.62 -10.11 -12.50
CA SER A 140 5.70 -11.58 -12.58
C SER A 140 4.58 -12.27 -11.79
N SER A 141 4.20 -11.73 -10.63
CA SER A 141 3.12 -12.28 -9.81
C SER A 141 1.74 -12.20 -10.49
N LYS A 142 1.52 -11.22 -11.37
CA LYS A 142 0.27 -11.10 -12.14
C LYS A 142 0.14 -12.15 -13.25
N LEU A 143 1.26 -12.64 -13.75
CA LEU A 143 1.30 -13.67 -14.81
C LEU A 143 1.25 -15.10 -14.23
N ALA A 144 1.60 -15.27 -12.95
CA ALA A 144 1.61 -16.56 -12.29
C ALA A 144 0.23 -16.96 -11.76
N PRO A 145 -0.10 -18.27 -11.71
CA PRO A 145 -1.33 -18.73 -11.05
C PRO A 145 -1.41 -18.25 -9.60
N ARG A 146 -2.59 -17.73 -9.20
CA ARG A 146 -2.83 -17.17 -7.86
C ARG A 146 -2.33 -18.08 -6.73
N ASN A 147 -2.63 -19.37 -6.80
CA ASN A 147 -2.24 -20.33 -5.77
C ASN A 147 -0.72 -20.49 -5.63
N LEU A 148 0.01 -20.40 -6.74
CA LEU A 148 1.47 -20.44 -6.72
C LEU A 148 2.04 -19.20 -6.01
N VAL A 149 1.53 -18.01 -6.34
CA VAL A 149 1.95 -16.77 -5.69
C VAL A 149 1.68 -16.82 -4.19
N VAL A 150 0.49 -17.27 -3.77
CA VAL A 150 0.14 -17.41 -2.35
C VAL A 150 1.07 -18.40 -1.62
N ARG A 151 1.42 -19.54 -2.24
CA ARG A 151 2.38 -20.50 -1.67
C ARG A 151 3.78 -19.91 -1.51
N LEU A 152 4.26 -19.15 -2.50
CA LEU A 152 5.56 -18.47 -2.44
C LEU A 152 5.57 -17.41 -1.34
N THR A 153 4.51 -16.59 -1.26
CA THR A 153 4.33 -15.60 -0.20
C THR A 153 4.31 -16.28 1.18
N SER A 154 3.60 -17.42 1.32
CA SER A 154 3.59 -18.19 2.56
C SER A 154 4.99 -18.62 3.01
N ARG A 155 5.78 -19.17 2.08
CA ARG A 155 7.17 -19.56 2.38
C ARG A 155 8.04 -18.37 2.81
N GLN A 156 7.84 -17.22 2.17
CA GLN A 156 8.57 -16.00 2.51
C GLN A 156 8.17 -15.46 3.89
N GLN A 157 6.87 -15.50 4.25
CA GLN A 157 6.40 -15.03 5.55
C GLN A 157 6.82 -15.96 6.70
N LYS A 158 6.82 -17.29 6.51
CA LYS A 158 7.34 -18.23 7.50
C LYS A 158 8.79 -17.93 7.90
N LYS A 159 9.64 -17.57 6.93
CA LYS A 159 11.04 -17.22 7.20
C LYS A 159 11.22 -15.94 8.01
N LYS A 160 10.17 -15.12 8.16
CA LYS A 160 10.20 -13.88 8.95
C LYS A 160 9.79 -14.08 10.41
N GLN A 161 9.12 -15.19 10.71
CA GLN A 161 8.61 -15.53 12.04
C GLN A 161 9.54 -16.49 12.82
N GLY A 162 10.57 -17.02 12.19
CA GLY A 162 11.63 -17.85 12.79
C GLY A 162 12.96 -17.13 12.76
#